data_c27a5783fa7cd303bdeb599d01a4f511
#
_entry.id   c27a5783fa7cd303bdeb599d01a4f511
#
_cell.length_a   1.000
_cell.length_b   1.000
_cell.length_c   1.000
_cell.angle_alpha   90.00
_cell.angle_beta   90.00
_cell.angle_gamma   90.00
#
_symmetry.space_group_name_H-M   'P 1'
#
loop_
_entity.id
_entity.type
_entity.pdbx_description
1 polymer ?
#
loop_
_entity_poly.entity_id
_entity_poly.type
_entity_poly.pdbx_seq_one_letter_code
_entity_poly.pdbx_strand_id
1 'polypeptide(L)'
;MYDYFMEKYVYQMFILGCENLNSALSKGLGGVILFTKDINNQKELVDKINDYKLRALICPFVSVDQEGGRVERTENIREKRLSARFAFQKGGEFLK
;
A
#
# COMPACT_ATOMS: atom_id res chain seq x y z
N MET A 1 -19.00 -22.64 -14.49
CA MET A 1 -17.61 -23.06 -14.71
C MET A 1 -16.66 -21.88 -14.50
N TYR A 2 -15.62 -22.09 -13.76
CA TYR A 2 -14.62 -21.06 -13.49
C TYR A 2 -13.77 -20.83 -14.74
N ASP A 3 -13.80 -19.61 -15.28
CA ASP A 3 -13.06 -19.26 -16.49
C ASP A 3 -11.71 -18.67 -16.12
N TYR A 4 -10.63 -19.25 -16.63
CA TYR A 4 -9.27 -18.79 -16.41
C TYR A 4 -9.07 -17.32 -16.85
N PHE A 5 -9.72 -16.89 -17.92
CA PHE A 5 -9.68 -15.51 -18.37
C PHE A 5 -10.35 -14.55 -17.37
N MET A 6 -11.38 -15.00 -16.70
CA MET A 6 -12.08 -14.17 -15.70
C MET A 6 -11.31 -14.04 -14.41
N GLU A 7 -10.44 -14.99 -14.08
CA GLU A 7 -9.69 -15.00 -12.83
C GLU A 7 -8.87 -13.73 -12.66
N LYS A 8 -8.11 -13.32 -13.67
CA LYS A 8 -7.28 -12.12 -13.57
C LYS A 8 -8.09 -10.85 -13.36
N TYR A 9 -9.27 -10.76 -13.92
CA TYR A 9 -10.15 -9.60 -13.72
C TYR A 9 -10.69 -9.57 -12.30
N VAL A 10 -11.03 -10.72 -11.75
CA VAL A 10 -11.47 -10.82 -10.36
C VAL A 10 -10.36 -10.39 -9.40
N TYR A 11 -9.14 -10.89 -9.61
CA TYR A 11 -8.00 -10.52 -8.77
C TYR A 11 -7.68 -9.02 -8.83
N GLN A 12 -7.88 -8.37 -9.98
CA GLN A 12 -7.67 -6.93 -10.11
C GLN A 12 -8.59 -6.10 -9.24
N MET A 13 -9.70 -6.66 -8.80
CA MET A 13 -10.67 -5.96 -7.96
C MET A 13 -10.30 -5.97 -6.47
N PHE A 14 -9.22 -6.64 -6.08
CA PHE A 14 -8.83 -6.80 -4.70
C PHE A 14 -7.52 -6.10 -4.38
N ILE A 15 -7.43 -5.62 -3.13
CA ILE A 15 -6.23 -5.09 -2.52
C ILE A 15 -5.96 -5.94 -1.29
N LEU A 16 -4.77 -6.49 -1.17
CA LEU A 16 -4.39 -7.37 -0.07
C LEU A 16 -3.19 -6.82 0.70
N GLY A 17 -3.08 -7.22 1.97
CA GLY A 17 -1.89 -6.97 2.77
C GLY A 17 -0.72 -7.85 2.33
N CYS A 18 0.42 -7.71 3.01
CA CYS A 18 1.67 -8.36 2.58
C CYS A 18 1.72 -9.87 2.82
N GLU A 19 0.76 -10.44 3.50
CA GLU A 19 0.74 -11.88 3.76
C GLU A 19 0.19 -12.64 2.55
N ASN A 20 0.88 -13.72 2.16
CA ASN A 20 0.44 -14.60 1.08
C ASN A 20 0.26 -13.92 -0.28
N LEU A 21 1.05 -12.89 -0.55
CA LEU A 21 0.92 -12.10 -1.77
C LEU A 21 1.36 -12.81 -3.06
N ASN A 22 2.35 -13.69 -2.98
CA ASN A 22 3.00 -14.23 -4.18
C ASN A 22 2.01 -14.90 -5.14
N SER A 23 1.12 -15.72 -4.62
CA SER A 23 0.11 -16.37 -5.42
C SER A 23 -0.86 -15.37 -6.06
N ALA A 24 -1.34 -14.40 -5.27
CA ALA A 24 -2.27 -13.40 -5.74
C ALA A 24 -1.66 -12.47 -6.79
N LEU A 25 -0.39 -12.06 -6.60
CA LEU A 25 0.32 -11.23 -7.56
C LEU A 25 0.45 -11.91 -8.91
N SER A 26 0.80 -13.19 -8.92
CA SER A 26 0.95 -13.95 -10.17
C SER A 26 -0.39 -14.16 -10.89
N LYS A 27 -1.51 -14.01 -10.20
CA LYS A 27 -2.85 -14.15 -10.76
C LYS A 27 -3.50 -12.84 -11.18
N GLY A 28 -2.85 -11.70 -10.93
CA GLY A 28 -3.36 -10.41 -11.39
C GLY A 28 -3.92 -9.52 -10.29
N LEU A 29 -3.44 -9.65 -9.06
CA LEU A 29 -3.90 -8.81 -7.95
C LEU A 29 -3.83 -7.33 -8.30
N GLY A 30 -4.90 -6.58 -7.96
CA GLY A 30 -5.01 -5.16 -8.30
C GLY A 30 -4.13 -4.25 -7.46
N GLY A 31 -3.95 -4.56 -6.18
CA GLY A 31 -3.14 -3.71 -5.32
C GLY A 31 -2.67 -4.36 -4.04
N VAL A 32 -1.75 -3.70 -3.39
CA VAL A 32 -1.17 -4.10 -2.11
C VAL A 32 -1.34 -2.94 -1.14
N ILE A 33 -1.78 -3.23 0.07
CA ILE A 33 -1.82 -2.24 1.15
C ILE A 33 -0.71 -2.54 2.16
N LEU A 34 0.05 -1.50 2.50
CA LEU A 34 1.16 -1.60 3.44
C LEU A 34 0.76 -1.00 4.78
N PHE A 35 1.22 -1.65 5.85
CA PHE A 35 1.05 -1.17 7.22
C PHE A 35 2.41 -0.78 7.80
N THR A 36 2.41 -0.14 8.96
CA THR A 36 3.65 0.30 9.61
C THR A 36 4.70 -0.83 9.73
N LYS A 37 4.25 -2.03 10.05
CA LYS A 37 5.14 -3.20 10.16
C LYS A 37 5.84 -3.57 8.85
N ASP A 38 5.28 -3.15 7.73
CA ASP A 38 5.81 -3.46 6.41
C ASP A 38 6.79 -2.40 5.91
N ILE A 39 6.86 -1.26 6.61
CA ILE A 39 7.65 -0.10 6.21
C ILE A 39 8.69 0.18 7.30
N ASN A 40 9.84 -0.48 7.23
CA ASN A 40 10.91 -0.35 8.22
C ASN A 40 11.90 0.76 7.87
N ASN A 41 12.36 0.77 6.63
CA ASN A 41 13.25 1.81 6.12
C ASN A 41 13.01 2.00 4.63
N GLN A 42 13.53 3.10 4.11
CA GLN A 42 13.27 3.49 2.71
C GLN A 42 13.82 2.48 1.71
N LYS A 43 15.02 1.96 1.95
CA LYS A 43 15.66 1.00 1.03
C LYS A 43 14.85 -0.30 0.95
N GLU A 44 14.47 -0.85 2.09
CA GLU A 44 13.66 -2.07 2.12
C GLU A 44 12.32 -1.88 1.45
N LEU A 45 11.70 -0.71 1.63
CA LEU A 45 10.43 -0.39 1.01
C LEU A 45 10.55 -0.38 -0.51
N VAL A 46 11.57 0.27 -1.06
CA VAL A 46 11.80 0.32 -2.50
C VAL A 46 12.05 -1.08 -3.05
N ASP A 47 12.88 -1.88 -2.38
CA ASP A 47 13.18 -3.25 -2.80
C ASP A 47 11.92 -4.12 -2.79
N LYS A 48 11.09 -3.98 -1.77
CA LYS A 48 9.83 -4.70 -1.63
C LYS A 48 8.87 -4.37 -2.77
N ILE A 49 8.70 -3.10 -3.07
CA ILE A 49 7.81 -2.63 -4.14
C ILE A 49 8.31 -3.13 -5.50
N ASN A 50 9.61 -3.05 -5.74
CA ASN A 50 10.20 -3.54 -6.98
C ASN A 50 10.00 -5.06 -7.13
N ASP A 51 10.15 -5.80 -6.05
CA ASP A 51 9.91 -7.24 -6.03
C ASP A 51 8.46 -7.57 -6.38
N TYR A 52 7.50 -6.85 -5.82
CA TYR A 52 6.09 -7.02 -6.15
C TYR A 52 5.83 -6.80 -7.64
N LYS A 53 6.42 -5.77 -8.21
CA LYS A 53 6.26 -5.46 -9.64
C LYS A 53 6.83 -6.55 -10.54
N LEU A 54 7.95 -7.15 -10.13
CA LEU A 54 8.56 -8.23 -10.89
C LEU A 54 7.74 -9.52 -10.88
N ARG A 55 7.07 -9.80 -9.77
CA ARG A 55 6.27 -11.02 -9.61
C ARG A 55 4.86 -10.89 -10.13
N ALA A 56 4.38 -9.67 -10.30
CA ALA A 56 3.00 -9.41 -10.64
C ALA A 56 2.69 -9.70 -12.10
N LEU A 57 1.55 -10.31 -12.35
CA LEU A 57 1.02 -10.45 -13.70
C LEU A 57 0.65 -9.08 -14.26
N ILE A 58 0.08 -8.23 -13.41
CA ILE A 58 -0.31 -6.86 -13.75
C ILE A 58 0.30 -5.96 -12.68
N CYS A 59 0.89 -4.82 -13.08
CA CYS A 59 1.50 -3.90 -12.12
C CYS A 59 0.48 -3.46 -11.07
N PRO A 60 0.66 -3.85 -9.78
CA PRO A 60 -0.33 -3.53 -8.76
C PRO A 60 -0.18 -2.09 -8.28
N PHE A 61 -1.28 -1.52 -7.81
CA PHE A 61 -1.21 -0.30 -7.01
C PHE A 61 -0.60 -0.64 -5.65
N VAL A 62 0.23 0.26 -5.15
CA VAL A 62 0.76 0.14 -3.79
C VAL A 62 0.14 1.27 -2.98
N SER A 63 -0.55 0.91 -1.93
CA SER A 63 -1.31 1.85 -1.12
C SER A 63 -0.95 1.77 0.34
N VAL A 64 -1.29 2.82 1.06
CA VAL A 64 -1.07 2.92 2.49
C VAL A 64 -2.16 3.80 3.09
N ASP A 65 -2.67 3.41 4.26
CA ASP A 65 -3.56 4.26 5.04
C ASP A 65 -2.71 5.31 5.73
N GLN A 66 -2.85 6.55 5.36
CA GLN A 66 -2.05 7.64 5.90
C GLN A 66 -2.96 8.77 6.34
N GLU A 67 -3.20 8.87 7.64
CA GLU A 67 -4.10 9.88 8.20
C GLU A 67 -3.36 10.98 8.96
N GLY A 68 -2.11 10.74 9.32
CA GLY A 68 -1.39 11.55 10.29
C GLY A 68 -1.85 11.20 11.71
N GLY A 69 -1.24 11.80 12.72
CA GLY A 69 -1.59 11.49 14.11
C GLY A 69 -1.35 10.02 14.44
N ARG A 70 -2.42 9.31 14.83
CA ARG A 70 -2.33 7.90 15.26
C ARG A 70 -2.06 6.93 14.11
N VAL A 71 -2.60 7.23 12.93
CA VAL A 71 -2.44 6.36 11.76
C VAL A 71 -1.40 6.99 10.84
N GLU A 72 -0.15 6.62 11.05
CA GLU A 72 1.01 7.12 10.31
C GLU A 72 1.90 5.95 9.93
N ARG A 73 1.63 5.32 8.79
CA ARG A 73 2.32 4.10 8.36
C ARG A 73 3.77 4.34 7.97
N THR A 74 4.11 5.56 7.60
CA THR A 74 5.46 5.95 7.16
C THR A 74 6.30 6.55 8.27
N GLU A 75 5.91 6.40 9.53
CA GLU A 75 6.62 6.99 10.67
C GLU A 75 8.09 6.56 10.78
N ASN A 76 8.42 5.38 10.25
CA ASN A 76 9.78 4.83 10.29
C ASN A 76 10.72 5.44 9.24
N ILE A 77 10.17 6.10 8.23
CA ILE A 77 10.95 6.63 7.10
C ILE A 77 10.79 8.13 6.90
N ARG A 78 9.91 8.75 7.65
CA ARG A 78 9.66 10.18 7.54
C ARG A 78 9.12 10.73 8.85
N GLU A 79 9.14 12.06 8.97
CA GLU A 79 8.59 12.75 10.12
C GLU A 79 7.07 12.51 10.22
N LYS A 80 6.60 12.33 11.46
CA LYS A 80 5.19 12.08 11.73
C LYS A 80 4.35 13.31 11.40
N ARG A 81 3.25 13.09 10.70
CA ARG A 81 2.32 14.15 10.33
C ARG A 81 1.22 14.32 11.38
N LEU A 82 0.64 15.52 11.40
CA LEU A 82 -0.54 15.79 12.20
C LEU A 82 -1.76 15.13 11.55
N SER A 83 -2.75 14.75 12.38
CA SER A 83 -4.03 14.32 11.85
C SER A 83 -4.68 15.46 11.07
N ALA A 84 -5.52 15.12 10.10
CA ALA A 84 -6.22 16.14 9.29
C ALA A 84 -7.02 17.10 10.18
N ARG A 85 -7.69 16.55 11.20
CA ARG A 85 -8.47 17.37 12.15
C ARG A 85 -7.59 18.37 12.89
N PHE A 86 -6.47 17.91 13.42
CA PHE A 86 -5.55 18.77 14.16
C PHE A 86 -4.92 19.83 13.27
N ALA A 87 -4.51 19.46 12.06
CA ALA A 87 -3.96 20.39 11.09
C ALA A 87 -4.97 21.47 10.71
N PHE A 88 -6.23 21.09 10.53
CA PHE A 88 -7.31 22.04 10.26
C PHE A 88 -7.48 23.03 11.42
N GLN A 89 -7.45 22.53 12.67
CA GLN A 89 -7.56 23.37 13.87
C GLN A 89 -6.42 24.37 13.99
N LYS A 90 -5.25 24.06 13.42
CA LYS A 90 -4.09 24.96 13.41
C LYS A 90 -4.13 25.99 12.28
N GLY A 91 -5.27 26.12 11.59
CA GLY A 91 -5.48 27.15 10.58
C GLY A 91 -4.99 26.83 9.19
N GLY A 92 -4.80 25.56 8.87
CA GLY A 92 -4.45 25.13 7.52
C GLY A 92 -2.99 25.29 7.12
N GLU A 93 -2.15 25.87 7.95
CA GLU A 93 -0.71 26.01 7.67
C GLU A 93 -0.04 24.66 7.40
N PHE A 94 -0.49 23.63 8.08
CA PHE A 94 0.06 22.28 8.00
C PHE A 94 -0.53 21.47 6.85
N LEU A 95 -1.46 22.01 6.10
CA LEU A 95 -2.09 21.34 4.97
C LEU A 95 -1.40 21.63 3.63
N LYS A 96 -0.42 22.51 3.65
CA LYS A 96 0.32 22.89 2.43
C LYS A 96 1.39 21.88 2.07
#